data_8ccddb2f28f6d9f3c4df589530a0bf1b
#
_entry.id   8ccddb2f28f6d9f3c4df589530a0bf1b
#
_cell.length_a   1.000
_cell.length_b   1.000
_cell.length_c   1.000
_cell.angle_alpha   90.00
_cell.angle_beta   90.00
_cell.angle_gamma   90.00
#
_symmetry.space_group_name_H-M   'P 1'
#
loop_
_entity.id
_entity.type
_entity.pdbx_description
1 polymer ?
#
loop_
_entity_poly.entity_id
_entity_poly.type
_entity_poly.pdbx_seq_one_letter_code
_entity_poly.pdbx_strand_id
1 'polypeptide(L)'
;MQFAIALIIFVFILGVYEQIKHNKNLNQIKLRININGTRGKSTATRLITGILKEAGVKVVGKTTGTSARIIYWNKEEEEPIIRGPLGPNIIEQKAVVKKAVKLGASAFVTECMAVNPDYQIIFQEKLVKANIGVIVNVREDHMDVCGPTLDFIAESFTATIPKNGTLIIDDSRYNDYFTQEAEKRNCRILIANEKEIPKGYLEKFEYVIFPENVALALAVAKALNIDKSTALRGMLNANPDPGALMIHSLDNKSPTYFVNGFAANDPNSTRMIWEHITALGYPTQNPMVIVNCRPDRVDRTLQLAEEVLPNMDIDILVAMGQTVSPVTERVNSKKISPQKYINVEGLSPHEVYKTIKDYFKNRVIFGIGNIHGGGDELVELIIHDFPAELKNLLQSGNESIPQVI
;
A
#
# COMPACT_ATOMS: atom_id res chain seq x y z
N MET A 1 -6.87 -20.87 47.52
CA MET A 1 -7.98 -21.17 46.60
C MET A 1 -8.96 -19.99 46.49
N GLN A 2 -9.55 -19.48 47.56
CA GLN A 2 -10.50 -18.35 47.54
C GLN A 2 -9.96 -17.06 46.91
N PHE A 3 -8.70 -16.68 47.23
CA PHE A 3 -8.05 -15.50 46.61
C PHE A 3 -7.87 -15.64 45.10
N ALA A 4 -7.45 -16.81 44.58
CA ALA A 4 -7.32 -17.05 43.16
C ALA A 4 -8.68 -16.96 42.41
N ILE A 5 -9.73 -17.51 43.02
CA ILE A 5 -11.10 -17.43 42.47
C ILE A 5 -11.55 -15.95 42.42
N ALA A 6 -11.35 -15.21 43.50
CA ALA A 6 -11.70 -13.78 43.55
C ALA A 6 -10.95 -12.97 42.50
N LEU A 7 -9.65 -13.23 42.26
CA LEU A 7 -8.85 -12.58 41.24
C LEU A 7 -9.36 -12.90 39.84
N ILE A 8 -9.70 -14.17 39.55
CA ILE A 8 -10.27 -14.58 38.27
C ILE A 8 -11.60 -13.87 37.99
N ILE A 9 -12.49 -13.85 38.98
CA ILE A 9 -13.76 -13.14 38.87
C ILE A 9 -13.54 -11.64 38.63
N PHE A 10 -12.61 -11.03 39.36
CA PHE A 10 -12.29 -9.60 39.17
C PHE A 10 -11.77 -9.30 37.77
N VAL A 11 -10.81 -10.08 37.25
CA VAL A 11 -10.30 -9.95 35.88
C VAL A 11 -11.41 -10.15 34.84
N PHE A 12 -12.29 -11.14 35.04
CA PHE A 12 -13.44 -11.38 34.18
C PHE A 12 -14.39 -10.18 34.13
N ILE A 13 -14.75 -9.62 35.30
CA ILE A 13 -15.57 -8.41 35.38
C ILE A 13 -14.94 -7.22 34.67
N LEU A 14 -13.64 -7.01 34.85
CA LEU A 14 -12.91 -5.96 34.11
C LEU A 14 -12.96 -6.16 32.60
N GLY A 15 -12.79 -7.40 32.13
CA GLY A 15 -12.87 -7.72 30.70
C GLY A 15 -14.26 -7.45 30.12
N VAL A 16 -15.33 -7.87 30.85
CA VAL A 16 -16.71 -7.58 30.46
C VAL A 16 -16.98 -6.06 30.44
N TYR A 17 -16.57 -5.35 31.47
CA TYR A 17 -16.72 -3.89 31.54
C TYR A 17 -16.01 -3.19 30.36
N GLU A 18 -14.77 -3.60 30.05
CA GLU A 18 -14.02 -3.07 28.92
C GLU A 18 -14.74 -3.31 27.59
N GLN A 19 -15.28 -4.52 27.40
CA GLN A 19 -16.02 -4.88 26.18
C GLN A 19 -17.32 -4.09 26.04
N ILE A 20 -18.08 -3.88 27.13
CA ILE A 20 -19.30 -3.05 27.15
C ILE A 20 -18.93 -1.61 26.76
N LYS A 21 -17.88 -1.05 27.35
CA LYS A 21 -17.40 0.29 27.06
C LYS A 21 -16.95 0.44 25.59
N HIS A 22 -16.25 -0.57 25.08
CA HIS A 22 -15.85 -0.60 23.66
C HIS A 22 -17.06 -0.64 22.73
N ASN A 23 -18.03 -1.49 22.99
CA ASN A 23 -19.28 -1.56 22.23
C ASN A 23 -20.04 -0.21 22.25
N LYS A 24 -20.08 0.47 23.41
CA LYS A 24 -20.67 1.82 23.52
C LYS A 24 -19.93 2.83 22.63
N ASN A 25 -18.62 2.74 22.55
CA ASN A 25 -17.81 3.58 21.65
C ASN A 25 -18.13 3.28 20.17
N LEU A 26 -18.16 1.99 19.77
CA LEU A 26 -18.50 1.59 18.41
C LEU A 26 -19.86 2.11 17.95
N ASN A 27 -20.87 2.08 18.83
CA ASN A 27 -22.22 2.55 18.52
C ASN A 27 -22.29 4.05 18.26
N GLN A 28 -21.32 4.85 18.69
CA GLN A 28 -21.23 6.27 18.40
C GLN A 28 -20.67 6.55 16.99
N ILE A 29 -19.96 5.61 16.38
CA ILE A 29 -19.41 5.72 15.03
C ILE A 29 -20.34 4.97 14.07
N LYS A 30 -21.17 5.71 13.32
CA LYS A 30 -22.22 5.12 12.47
C LYS A 30 -21.66 4.36 11.28
N LEU A 31 -20.61 4.89 10.65
CA LEU A 31 -19.96 4.28 9.49
C LEU A 31 -18.65 3.61 9.91
N ARG A 32 -18.54 2.31 9.73
CA ARG A 32 -17.33 1.54 10.03
C ARG A 32 -16.99 0.66 8.84
N ILE A 33 -15.82 0.90 8.26
CA ILE A 33 -15.31 0.21 7.07
C ILE A 33 -14.09 -0.61 7.47
N ASN A 34 -14.12 -1.90 7.16
CA ASN A 34 -13.03 -2.83 7.38
C ASN A 34 -12.46 -3.29 6.03
N ILE A 35 -11.19 -3.01 5.80
CA ILE A 35 -10.49 -3.38 4.57
C ILE A 35 -9.61 -4.60 4.85
N ASN A 36 -9.87 -5.70 4.14
CA ASN A 36 -9.12 -6.94 4.20
C ASN A 36 -8.62 -7.35 2.80
N GLY A 37 -7.87 -8.44 2.72
CA GLY A 37 -7.28 -8.96 1.50
C GLY A 37 -5.77 -9.05 1.56
N THR A 38 -5.12 -9.43 0.47
CA THR A 38 -3.68 -9.70 0.47
C THR A 38 -2.86 -8.43 0.32
N ARG A 39 -2.96 -7.71 -0.79
CA ARG A 39 -2.13 -6.53 -1.11
C ARG A 39 -3.01 -5.31 -1.40
N GLY A 40 -2.52 -4.12 -1.05
CA GLY A 40 -3.22 -2.86 -1.32
C GLY A 40 -4.15 -2.38 -0.21
N LYS A 41 -4.26 -3.07 0.92
CA LYS A 41 -5.12 -2.69 2.06
C LYS A 41 -4.85 -1.25 2.55
N SER A 42 -3.59 -0.90 2.78
CA SER A 42 -3.20 0.45 3.26
C SER A 42 -3.56 1.51 2.22
N THR A 43 -3.31 1.25 0.94
CA THR A 43 -3.68 2.15 -0.16
C THR A 43 -5.19 2.35 -0.22
N ALA A 44 -5.99 1.27 -0.24
CA ALA A 44 -7.45 1.36 -0.24
C ALA A 44 -7.98 2.11 1.00
N THR A 45 -7.40 1.85 2.19
CA THR A 45 -7.74 2.57 3.44
C THR A 45 -7.53 4.07 3.31
N ARG A 46 -6.41 4.49 2.71
CA ARG A 46 -6.06 5.90 2.50
C ARG A 46 -6.98 6.56 1.48
N LEU A 47 -7.20 5.92 0.34
CA LEU A 47 -8.10 6.43 -0.71
C LEU A 47 -9.52 6.62 -0.18
N ILE A 48 -10.06 5.61 0.52
CA ILE A 48 -11.42 5.67 1.09
C ILE A 48 -11.49 6.74 2.19
N THR A 49 -10.46 6.86 3.03
CA THR A 49 -10.39 7.93 4.04
C THR A 49 -10.35 9.32 3.38
N GLY A 50 -9.57 9.48 2.30
CA GLY A 50 -9.51 10.71 1.51
C GLY A 50 -10.85 11.08 0.88
N ILE A 51 -11.58 10.12 0.31
CA ILE A 51 -12.92 10.30 -0.22
C ILE A 51 -13.88 10.84 0.87
N LEU A 52 -13.88 10.19 2.03
CA LEU A 52 -14.75 10.59 3.14
C LEU A 52 -14.38 11.97 3.69
N LYS A 53 -13.10 12.30 3.78
CA LYS A 53 -12.59 13.62 4.17
C LYS A 53 -13.07 14.69 3.19
N GLU A 54 -12.93 14.45 1.89
CA GLU A 54 -13.38 15.38 0.83
C GLU A 54 -14.90 15.56 0.83
N ALA A 55 -15.66 14.52 1.17
CA ALA A 55 -17.11 14.57 1.34
C ALA A 55 -17.57 15.25 2.65
N GLY A 56 -16.65 15.81 3.44
CA GLY A 56 -16.97 16.50 4.69
C GLY A 56 -17.32 15.57 5.86
N VAL A 57 -17.02 14.28 5.76
CA VAL A 57 -17.29 13.31 6.82
C VAL A 57 -16.18 13.37 7.87
N LYS A 58 -16.55 13.41 9.16
CA LYS A 58 -15.60 13.32 10.27
C LYS A 58 -15.04 11.90 10.38
N VAL A 59 -14.04 11.59 9.55
CA VAL A 59 -13.47 10.25 9.42
C VAL A 59 -12.15 10.12 10.17
N VAL A 60 -11.94 8.95 10.80
CA VAL A 60 -10.63 8.50 11.26
C VAL A 60 -10.26 7.26 10.47
N GLY A 61 -9.11 7.31 9.81
CA GLY A 61 -8.50 6.19 9.10
C GLY A 61 -7.39 5.54 9.93
N LYS A 62 -7.23 4.21 9.84
CA LYS A 62 -6.14 3.48 10.47
C LYS A 62 -5.53 2.50 9.49
N THR A 63 -4.26 2.69 9.16
CA THR A 63 -3.45 1.71 8.43
C THR A 63 -2.69 0.79 9.41
N THR A 64 -2.16 -0.32 8.91
CA THR A 64 -1.43 -1.28 9.74
C THR A 64 0.02 -1.43 9.32
N GLY A 65 0.40 -2.02 8.30
CA GLY A 65 1.74 -2.17 7.72
C GLY A 65 2.95 -1.88 8.62
N THR A 66 4.11 -1.75 8.01
CA THR A 66 5.38 -1.44 8.69
C THR A 66 5.39 -0.04 9.31
N SER A 67 4.73 0.93 8.65
CA SER A 67 4.56 2.31 9.11
C SER A 67 3.10 2.61 9.39
N ALA A 68 2.53 1.95 10.40
CA ALA A 68 1.13 2.14 10.78
C ALA A 68 0.82 3.59 11.17
N ARG A 69 -0.30 4.13 10.67
CA ARG A 69 -0.71 5.52 10.85
C ARG A 69 -2.17 5.65 11.26
N ILE A 70 -2.47 6.71 11.99
CA ILE A 70 -3.83 7.20 12.20
C ILE A 70 -3.99 8.48 11.39
N ILE A 71 -5.01 8.50 10.53
CA ILE A 71 -5.33 9.59 9.62
C ILE A 71 -6.58 10.30 10.15
N TYR A 72 -6.56 11.62 10.20
CA TYR A 72 -7.64 12.43 10.75
C TYR A 72 -8.25 13.35 9.69
N TRP A 73 -9.58 13.59 9.80
CA TRP A 73 -10.27 14.54 8.88
C TRP A 73 -9.88 15.99 9.09
N ASN A 74 -9.40 16.36 10.29
CA ASN A 74 -9.14 17.73 10.73
C ASN A 74 -7.67 18.06 10.92
N LYS A 75 -6.78 17.16 10.49
CA LYS A 75 -5.32 17.36 10.49
C LYS A 75 -4.75 16.85 9.17
N GLU A 76 -3.69 17.49 8.73
CA GLU A 76 -2.92 17.01 7.58
C GLU A 76 -1.87 15.97 8.01
N GLU A 77 -1.25 16.21 9.17
CA GLU A 77 -0.26 15.28 9.72
C GLU A 77 -0.91 14.00 10.25
N GLU A 78 -0.35 12.89 9.84
CA GLU A 78 -0.75 11.56 10.30
C GLU A 78 0.00 11.19 11.57
N GLU A 79 -0.69 10.53 12.49
CA GLU A 79 -0.08 10.11 13.75
C GLU A 79 0.50 8.69 13.62
N PRO A 80 1.81 8.49 13.89
CA PRO A 80 2.40 7.17 13.89
C PRO A 80 1.86 6.32 15.04
N ILE A 81 1.60 5.03 14.77
CA ILE A 81 1.27 4.06 15.82
C ILE A 81 2.56 3.44 16.31
N ILE A 82 2.98 3.85 17.50
CA ILE A 82 4.17 3.30 18.14
C ILE A 82 3.80 1.99 18.83
N ARG A 83 4.44 0.92 18.39
CA ARG A 83 4.23 -0.44 18.92
C ARG A 83 5.34 -0.80 19.88
N GLY A 84 4.98 -1.52 20.96
CA GLY A 84 5.95 -2.06 21.91
C GLY A 84 6.72 -3.28 21.36
N PRO A 85 7.61 -3.88 22.17
CA PRO A 85 8.46 -5.02 21.76
C PRO A 85 7.68 -6.25 21.28
N LEU A 86 6.42 -6.40 21.70
CA LEU A 86 5.55 -7.51 21.30
C LEU A 86 4.93 -7.35 19.88
N GLY A 87 5.25 -6.25 19.20
CA GLY A 87 4.79 -5.99 17.84
C GLY A 87 3.29 -5.66 17.72
N PRO A 88 2.71 -5.89 16.53
CA PRO A 88 1.31 -5.59 16.22
C PRO A 88 0.34 -6.43 17.03
N ASN A 89 -0.74 -5.80 17.56
CA ASN A 89 -1.78 -6.50 18.30
C ASN A 89 -3.18 -5.98 17.89
N ILE A 90 -4.12 -6.89 17.60
CA ILE A 90 -5.48 -6.53 17.21
C ILE A 90 -6.22 -5.67 18.24
N ILE A 91 -5.84 -5.76 19.54
CA ILE A 91 -6.44 -4.99 20.63
C ILE A 91 -6.15 -3.48 20.52
N GLU A 92 -5.11 -3.07 19.77
CA GLU A 92 -4.83 -1.64 19.52
C GLU A 92 -6.03 -0.90 18.92
N GLN A 93 -6.95 -1.61 18.25
CA GLN A 93 -8.20 -1.04 17.73
C GLN A 93 -9.07 -0.40 18.80
N LYS A 94 -9.12 -0.96 20.01
CA LYS A 94 -9.92 -0.39 21.11
C LYS A 94 -9.46 1.03 21.46
N ALA A 95 -8.13 1.25 21.47
CA ALA A 95 -7.54 2.56 21.75
C ALA A 95 -7.85 3.56 20.62
N VAL A 96 -7.74 3.14 19.36
CA VAL A 96 -8.02 4.01 18.19
C VAL A 96 -9.50 4.36 18.12
N VAL A 97 -10.42 3.40 18.30
CA VAL A 97 -11.87 3.65 18.35
C VAL A 97 -12.21 4.62 19.50
N LYS A 98 -11.64 4.42 20.68
CA LYS A 98 -11.84 5.35 21.82
C LYS A 98 -11.37 6.77 21.48
N LYS A 99 -10.24 6.89 20.77
CA LYS A 99 -9.70 8.18 20.32
C LYS A 99 -10.61 8.83 19.26
N ALA A 100 -11.07 8.05 18.27
CA ALA A 100 -12.00 8.53 17.25
C ALA A 100 -13.29 9.09 17.86
N VAL A 101 -13.86 8.36 18.82
CA VAL A 101 -15.07 8.83 19.55
C VAL A 101 -14.82 10.13 20.32
N LYS A 102 -13.68 10.22 21.02
CA LYS A 102 -13.31 11.46 21.74
C LYS A 102 -13.20 12.67 20.83
N LEU A 103 -12.79 12.47 19.58
CA LEU A 103 -12.69 13.51 18.57
C LEU A 103 -14.04 13.81 17.90
N GLY A 104 -15.09 13.02 18.15
CA GLY A 104 -16.39 13.17 17.53
C GLY A 104 -16.47 12.65 16.10
N ALA A 105 -15.66 11.62 15.77
CA ALA A 105 -15.70 10.98 14.46
C ALA A 105 -17.05 10.30 14.20
N SER A 106 -17.59 10.47 13.00
CA SER A 106 -18.80 9.79 12.52
C SER A 106 -18.51 8.58 11.67
N ALA A 107 -17.26 8.46 11.18
CA ALA A 107 -16.78 7.34 10.37
C ALA A 107 -15.42 6.83 10.87
N PHE A 108 -15.21 5.52 10.73
CA PHE A 108 -13.96 4.84 11.02
C PHE A 108 -13.62 3.89 9.87
N VAL A 109 -12.47 4.07 9.27
CA VAL A 109 -11.94 3.24 8.19
C VAL A 109 -10.71 2.53 8.73
N THR A 110 -10.65 1.22 8.66
CA THR A 110 -9.53 0.48 9.22
C THR A 110 -9.12 -0.68 8.34
N GLU A 111 -7.84 -0.88 8.25
CA GLU A 111 -7.24 -2.07 7.66
C GLU A 111 -7.28 -3.22 8.66
N CYS A 112 -7.68 -4.40 8.21
CA CYS A 112 -7.58 -5.64 8.99
C CYS A 112 -6.12 -6.03 9.13
N MET A 113 -5.64 -6.04 10.38
CA MET A 113 -4.27 -6.42 10.69
C MET A 113 -4.10 -7.91 11.03
N ALA A 114 -5.19 -8.63 11.16
CA ALA A 114 -5.16 -10.04 11.49
C ALA A 114 -4.85 -10.88 10.25
N VAL A 115 -3.84 -11.72 10.34
CA VAL A 115 -3.53 -12.74 9.33
C VAL A 115 -4.30 -14.02 9.65
N ASN A 116 -4.24 -14.48 10.89
CA ASN A 116 -4.94 -15.69 11.35
C ASN A 116 -6.47 -15.52 11.24
N PRO A 117 -7.20 -16.49 10.65
CA PRO A 117 -8.66 -16.42 10.46
C PRO A 117 -9.44 -16.19 11.75
N ASP A 118 -9.08 -16.83 12.86
CA ASP A 118 -9.76 -16.64 14.15
C ASP A 118 -9.63 -15.20 14.65
N TYR A 119 -8.47 -14.60 14.46
CA TYR A 119 -8.27 -13.20 14.81
C TYR A 119 -8.99 -12.24 13.85
N GLN A 120 -9.20 -12.62 12.60
CA GLN A 120 -10.05 -11.86 11.67
C GLN A 120 -11.51 -11.85 12.12
N ILE A 121 -12.03 -12.99 12.62
CA ILE A 121 -13.37 -13.08 13.20
C ILE A 121 -13.48 -12.16 14.42
N ILE A 122 -12.53 -12.23 15.36
CA ILE A 122 -12.49 -11.36 16.54
C ILE A 122 -12.40 -9.89 16.13
N PHE A 123 -11.55 -9.58 15.15
CA PHE A 123 -11.39 -8.22 14.63
C PHE A 123 -12.70 -7.66 14.10
N GLN A 124 -13.41 -8.42 13.24
CA GLN A 124 -14.69 -8.01 12.69
C GLN A 124 -15.79 -7.98 13.73
N GLU A 125 -16.00 -9.07 14.50
CA GLU A 125 -17.19 -9.23 15.35
C GLU A 125 -17.09 -8.52 16.70
N LYS A 126 -15.88 -8.30 17.21
CA LYS A 126 -15.68 -7.76 18.57
C LYS A 126 -15.03 -6.38 18.57
N LEU A 127 -14.10 -6.10 17.62
CA LEU A 127 -13.27 -4.90 17.68
C LEU A 127 -13.71 -3.80 16.72
N VAL A 128 -14.26 -4.12 15.53
CA VAL A 128 -14.66 -3.12 14.53
C VAL A 128 -16.17 -3.12 14.29
N LYS A 129 -16.78 -4.28 14.17
CA LYS A 129 -18.20 -4.43 13.80
C LYS A 129 -18.54 -3.59 12.57
N ALA A 130 -17.74 -3.72 11.54
CA ALA A 130 -17.91 -2.97 10.32
C ALA A 130 -19.27 -3.24 9.68
N ASN A 131 -19.87 -2.19 9.11
CA ASN A 131 -21.06 -2.29 8.28
C ASN A 131 -20.75 -2.21 6.77
N ILE A 132 -19.50 -1.87 6.43
CA ILE A 132 -18.97 -2.06 5.09
C ILE A 132 -17.68 -2.87 5.21
N GLY A 133 -17.60 -3.98 4.47
CA GLY A 133 -16.40 -4.77 4.27
C GLY A 133 -15.83 -4.51 2.88
N VAL A 134 -14.51 -4.47 2.76
CA VAL A 134 -13.81 -4.39 1.47
C VAL A 134 -12.80 -5.52 1.43
N ILE A 135 -12.82 -6.35 0.39
CA ILE A 135 -11.78 -7.36 0.11
C ILE A 135 -11.03 -6.90 -1.12
N VAL A 136 -9.76 -6.49 -0.93
CA VAL A 136 -8.98 -5.85 -2.02
C VAL A 136 -8.57 -6.84 -3.09
N ASN A 137 -8.09 -8.01 -2.73
CA ASN A 137 -7.77 -9.10 -3.64
C ASN A 137 -7.45 -10.38 -2.86
N VAL A 138 -7.37 -11.50 -3.60
CA VAL A 138 -6.93 -12.81 -3.10
C VAL A 138 -5.68 -13.19 -3.88
N ARG A 139 -4.51 -13.09 -3.23
CA ARG A 139 -3.19 -13.42 -3.80
C ARG A 139 -2.40 -14.25 -2.80
N GLU A 140 -1.33 -14.87 -3.26
CA GLU A 140 -0.42 -15.63 -2.40
C GLU A 140 0.29 -14.70 -1.40
N ASP A 141 0.05 -14.92 -0.12
CA ASP A 141 0.74 -14.30 1.00
C ASP A 141 0.37 -15.04 2.28
N HIS A 142 1.29 -15.15 3.22
CA HIS A 142 1.07 -15.81 4.51
C HIS A 142 0.41 -17.20 4.42
N MET A 143 0.81 -18.00 3.41
CA MET A 143 0.22 -19.31 3.14
C MET A 143 0.45 -20.32 4.26
N ASP A 144 1.45 -20.09 5.09
CA ASP A 144 1.74 -20.83 6.33
C ASP A 144 0.67 -20.63 7.42
N VAL A 145 -0.08 -19.52 7.38
CA VAL A 145 -1.09 -19.16 8.36
C VAL A 145 -2.52 -19.24 7.80
N CYS A 146 -2.74 -18.72 6.59
CA CYS A 146 -4.06 -18.68 5.96
C CYS A 146 -4.44 -19.99 5.27
N GLY A 147 -3.48 -20.87 5.01
CA GLY A 147 -3.68 -22.15 4.32
C GLY A 147 -2.95 -22.23 2.97
N PRO A 148 -2.72 -23.46 2.46
CA PRO A 148 -1.77 -23.74 1.39
C PRO A 148 -2.26 -23.36 -0.02
N THR A 149 -3.48 -22.89 -0.17
CA THR A 149 -4.05 -22.52 -1.48
C THR A 149 -4.76 -21.16 -1.42
N LEU A 150 -4.95 -20.55 -2.59
CA LEU A 150 -5.72 -19.31 -2.71
C LEU A 150 -7.18 -19.46 -2.24
N ASP A 151 -7.75 -20.65 -2.34
CA ASP A 151 -9.12 -20.92 -1.88
C ASP A 151 -9.22 -20.83 -0.35
N PHE A 152 -8.22 -21.33 0.39
CA PHE A 152 -8.13 -21.14 1.85
C PHE A 152 -7.95 -19.67 2.23
N ILE A 153 -7.17 -18.92 1.44
CA ILE A 153 -7.00 -17.48 1.66
C ILE A 153 -8.35 -16.77 1.44
N ALA A 154 -9.07 -17.09 0.36
CA ALA A 154 -10.40 -16.54 0.11
C ALA A 154 -11.37 -16.88 1.24
N GLU A 155 -11.37 -18.14 1.71
CA GLU A 155 -12.17 -18.59 2.85
C GLU A 155 -11.87 -17.77 4.11
N SER A 156 -10.59 -17.54 4.43
CA SER A 156 -10.18 -16.77 5.60
C SER A 156 -10.74 -15.34 5.58
N PHE A 157 -10.82 -14.72 4.41
CA PHE A 157 -11.34 -13.35 4.26
C PHE A 157 -12.85 -13.24 4.47
N THR A 158 -13.59 -14.35 4.35
CA THR A 158 -15.04 -14.36 4.65
C THR A 158 -15.35 -13.98 6.08
N ALA A 159 -14.40 -14.15 7.00
CA ALA A 159 -14.48 -13.73 8.40
C ALA A 159 -14.77 -12.23 8.57
N THR A 160 -14.39 -11.41 7.57
CA THR A 160 -14.57 -9.95 7.63
C THR A 160 -15.80 -9.45 6.89
N ILE A 161 -16.61 -10.33 6.31
CA ILE A 161 -17.88 -9.97 5.65
C ILE A 161 -18.88 -9.50 6.71
N PRO A 162 -19.44 -8.28 6.60
CA PRO A 162 -20.40 -7.76 7.56
C PRO A 162 -21.70 -8.55 7.56
N LYS A 163 -22.36 -8.64 8.74
CA LYS A 163 -23.75 -9.07 8.83
C LYS A 163 -24.68 -7.88 8.59
N ASN A 164 -25.68 -8.02 7.72
CA ASN A 164 -26.65 -6.97 7.36
C ASN A 164 -25.94 -5.68 6.87
N GLY A 165 -24.86 -5.81 6.12
CA GLY A 165 -24.04 -4.68 5.65
C GLY A 165 -23.84 -4.68 4.14
N THR A 166 -22.72 -4.13 3.72
CA THR A 166 -22.28 -4.14 2.32
C THR A 166 -20.86 -4.70 2.21
N LEU A 167 -20.67 -5.63 1.29
CA LEU A 167 -19.36 -6.14 0.89
C LEU A 167 -18.98 -5.54 -0.44
N ILE A 168 -17.76 -5.06 -0.56
CA ILE A 168 -17.18 -4.56 -1.81
C ILE A 168 -15.95 -5.41 -2.11
N ILE A 169 -15.87 -5.95 -3.32
CA ILE A 169 -14.78 -6.83 -3.75
C ILE A 169 -14.21 -6.37 -5.07
N ASP A 170 -12.96 -6.74 -5.29
CA ASP A 170 -12.32 -6.68 -6.59
C ASP A 170 -12.93 -7.70 -7.56
N ASP A 171 -12.92 -7.39 -8.86
CA ASP A 171 -13.42 -8.32 -9.91
C ASP A 171 -12.41 -9.47 -10.09
N SER A 172 -12.80 -10.66 -9.68
CA SER A 172 -11.93 -11.83 -9.65
C SER A 172 -12.68 -13.15 -9.82
N ARG A 173 -11.95 -14.24 -9.97
CA ARG A 173 -12.51 -15.60 -10.00
C ARG A 173 -13.29 -15.98 -8.73
N TYR A 174 -13.20 -15.20 -7.67
CA TYR A 174 -13.89 -15.45 -6.40
C TYR A 174 -15.22 -14.71 -6.26
N ASN A 175 -15.70 -14.03 -7.31
CA ASN A 175 -16.94 -13.27 -7.27
C ASN A 175 -18.14 -14.10 -6.81
N ASP A 176 -18.34 -15.28 -7.40
CA ASP A 176 -19.45 -16.17 -7.04
C ASP A 176 -19.33 -16.70 -5.61
N TYR A 177 -18.12 -17.04 -5.20
CA TYR A 177 -17.86 -17.51 -3.83
C TYR A 177 -18.18 -16.43 -2.79
N PHE A 178 -17.68 -15.22 -2.97
CA PHE A 178 -17.97 -14.12 -2.04
C PHE A 178 -19.45 -13.68 -2.10
N THR A 179 -20.10 -13.81 -3.24
CA THR A 179 -21.54 -13.54 -3.38
C THR A 179 -22.34 -14.51 -2.50
N GLN A 180 -22.08 -15.80 -2.60
CA GLN A 180 -22.75 -16.81 -1.77
C GLN A 180 -22.50 -16.59 -0.27
N GLU A 181 -21.28 -16.25 0.12
CA GLU A 181 -20.92 -15.97 1.50
C GLU A 181 -21.55 -14.67 2.04
N ALA A 182 -21.71 -13.65 1.19
CA ALA A 182 -22.41 -12.42 1.53
C ALA A 182 -23.92 -12.67 1.72
N GLU A 183 -24.55 -13.46 0.84
CA GLU A 183 -25.97 -13.83 0.95
C GLU A 183 -26.28 -14.54 2.28
N LYS A 184 -25.43 -15.48 2.71
CA LYS A 184 -25.56 -16.16 4.02
C LYS A 184 -25.58 -15.20 5.21
N ARG A 185 -25.01 -14.00 5.03
CA ARG A 185 -24.90 -12.96 6.07
C ARG A 185 -25.88 -11.80 5.87
N ASN A 186 -26.82 -11.94 4.93
CA ASN A 186 -27.73 -10.87 4.49
C ASN A 186 -26.94 -9.57 4.17
N CYS A 187 -25.84 -9.73 3.46
CA CYS A 187 -24.91 -8.66 3.09
C CYS A 187 -25.05 -8.35 1.60
N ARG A 188 -25.28 -7.09 1.27
CA ARG A 188 -25.29 -6.63 -0.12
C ARG A 188 -23.87 -6.69 -0.68
N ILE A 189 -23.70 -7.16 -1.91
CA ILE A 189 -22.41 -7.19 -2.59
C ILE A 189 -22.32 -6.15 -3.71
N LEU A 190 -21.15 -5.55 -3.87
CA LEU A 190 -20.78 -4.70 -5.00
C LEU A 190 -19.40 -5.16 -5.50
N ILE A 191 -19.31 -5.39 -6.82
CA ILE A 191 -18.06 -5.70 -7.50
C ILE A 191 -17.50 -4.40 -8.05
N ALA A 192 -16.23 -4.10 -7.74
CA ALA A 192 -15.54 -2.94 -8.26
C ALA A 192 -15.33 -3.06 -9.78
N ASN A 193 -15.33 -1.93 -10.47
CA ASN A 193 -15.20 -1.92 -11.92
C ASN A 193 -14.17 -0.87 -12.35
N GLU A 194 -13.03 -1.32 -12.84
CA GLU A 194 -11.94 -0.45 -13.31
C GLU A 194 -12.36 0.45 -14.48
N LYS A 195 -13.35 0.04 -15.29
CA LYS A 195 -13.88 0.86 -16.38
C LYS A 195 -14.56 2.15 -15.90
N GLU A 196 -14.88 2.24 -14.60
CA GLU A 196 -15.40 3.47 -14.01
C GLU A 196 -14.30 4.52 -13.77
N ILE A 197 -13.02 4.16 -13.85
CA ILE A 197 -11.88 5.07 -13.70
C ILE A 197 -11.77 5.93 -14.96
N PRO A 198 -11.74 7.28 -14.85
CA PRO A 198 -11.54 8.13 -16.03
C PRO A 198 -10.18 7.87 -16.68
N LYS A 199 -10.14 7.93 -18.02
CA LYS A 199 -8.88 7.86 -18.75
C LYS A 199 -7.94 9.00 -18.32
N GLY A 200 -6.66 8.70 -18.11
CA GLY A 200 -5.67 9.68 -17.65
C GLY A 200 -5.81 10.08 -16.18
N TYR A 201 -6.55 9.31 -15.38
CA TYR A 201 -6.72 9.63 -13.97
C TYR A 201 -5.59 9.08 -13.09
N LEU A 202 -5.11 7.86 -13.41
CA LEU A 202 -4.05 7.20 -12.63
C LEU A 202 -2.71 7.95 -12.71
N GLU A 203 -2.47 8.60 -13.83
CA GLU A 203 -1.25 9.40 -14.10
C GLU A 203 -1.19 10.70 -13.28
N LYS A 204 -2.30 11.07 -12.61
CA LYS A 204 -2.34 12.23 -11.70
C LYS A 204 -1.79 11.96 -10.32
N PHE A 205 -1.53 10.69 -9.99
CA PHE A 205 -0.92 10.32 -8.73
C PHE A 205 0.61 10.45 -8.82
N GLU A 206 1.22 11.02 -7.78
CA GLU A 206 2.69 11.14 -7.66
C GLU A 206 3.36 9.82 -7.23
N TYR A 207 2.58 8.75 -7.11
CA TYR A 207 3.04 7.42 -6.70
C TYR A 207 2.34 6.33 -7.51
N VAL A 208 2.96 5.16 -7.56
CA VAL A 208 2.37 4.01 -8.25
C VAL A 208 1.08 3.59 -7.55
N ILE A 209 -0.01 3.65 -8.28
CA ILE A 209 -1.33 3.24 -7.81
C ILE A 209 -1.92 2.21 -8.77
N PHE A 210 -2.42 1.12 -8.21
CA PHE A 210 -3.04 0.07 -9.00
C PHE A 210 -4.52 0.36 -9.23
N PRO A 211 -5.03 0.16 -10.46
CA PRO A 211 -6.41 0.49 -10.83
C PRO A 211 -7.44 -0.21 -9.95
N GLU A 212 -7.18 -1.44 -9.50
CA GLU A 212 -8.08 -2.16 -8.60
C GLU A 212 -8.33 -1.42 -7.28
N ASN A 213 -7.33 -0.75 -6.70
CA ASN A 213 -7.51 0.03 -5.46
C ASN A 213 -8.40 1.25 -5.68
N VAL A 214 -8.24 1.92 -6.82
CA VAL A 214 -9.07 3.08 -7.21
C VAL A 214 -10.50 2.63 -7.48
N ALA A 215 -10.70 1.53 -8.20
CA ALA A 215 -12.02 0.98 -8.49
C ALA A 215 -12.77 0.58 -7.21
N LEU A 216 -12.09 -0.07 -6.26
CA LEU A 216 -12.64 -0.41 -4.95
C LEU A 216 -13.07 0.84 -4.17
N ALA A 217 -12.23 1.88 -4.15
CA ALA A 217 -12.56 3.13 -3.47
C ALA A 217 -13.75 3.85 -4.14
N LEU A 218 -13.85 3.84 -5.46
CA LEU A 218 -15.03 4.34 -6.20
C LEU A 218 -16.29 3.54 -5.87
N ALA A 219 -16.19 2.21 -5.77
CA ALA A 219 -17.32 1.37 -5.38
C ALA A 219 -17.80 1.67 -3.95
N VAL A 220 -16.88 1.98 -3.01
CA VAL A 220 -17.23 2.47 -1.67
C VAL A 220 -17.96 3.81 -1.75
N ALA A 221 -17.46 4.77 -2.54
CA ALA A 221 -18.12 6.06 -2.74
C ALA A 221 -19.55 5.89 -3.27
N LYS A 222 -19.72 5.02 -4.25
CA LYS A 222 -21.03 4.67 -4.84
C LYS A 222 -21.98 4.04 -3.80
N ALA A 223 -21.47 3.13 -2.96
CA ALA A 223 -22.24 2.51 -1.87
C ALA A 223 -22.74 3.54 -0.85
N LEU A 224 -22.01 4.63 -0.67
CA LEU A 224 -22.29 5.73 0.27
C LEU A 224 -23.00 6.91 -0.40
N ASN A 225 -23.37 6.81 -1.69
CA ASN A 225 -23.96 7.91 -2.48
C ASN A 225 -23.11 9.19 -2.49
N ILE A 226 -21.79 9.05 -2.45
CA ILE A 226 -20.84 10.15 -2.66
C ILE A 226 -20.66 10.32 -4.17
N ASP A 227 -20.75 11.55 -4.66
CA ASP A 227 -20.59 11.81 -6.08
C ASP A 227 -19.18 11.49 -6.57
N LYS A 228 -19.08 11.07 -7.84
CA LYS A 228 -17.82 10.61 -8.44
C LYS A 228 -16.75 11.70 -8.46
N SER A 229 -17.11 12.96 -8.68
CA SER A 229 -16.14 14.06 -8.75
C SER A 229 -15.51 14.32 -7.38
N THR A 230 -16.28 14.29 -6.31
CA THR A 230 -15.81 14.36 -4.93
C THR A 230 -14.92 13.15 -4.59
N ALA A 231 -15.32 11.93 -5.01
CA ALA A 231 -14.52 10.74 -4.79
C ALA A 231 -13.15 10.83 -5.47
N LEU A 232 -13.12 11.25 -6.73
CA LEU A 232 -11.87 11.42 -7.48
C LEU A 232 -10.95 12.48 -6.85
N ARG A 233 -11.48 13.66 -6.44
CA ARG A 233 -10.67 14.66 -5.73
C ARG A 233 -10.13 14.14 -4.40
N GLY A 234 -10.99 13.47 -3.62
CA GLY A 234 -10.60 12.95 -2.31
C GLY A 234 -9.51 11.88 -2.38
N MET A 235 -9.48 11.06 -3.44
CA MET A 235 -8.40 10.09 -3.65
C MET A 235 -7.07 10.77 -4.00
N LEU A 236 -7.08 11.80 -4.84
CA LEU A 236 -5.86 12.55 -5.19
C LEU A 236 -5.30 13.33 -3.99
N ASN A 237 -6.18 13.81 -3.10
CA ASN A 237 -5.79 14.52 -1.88
C ASN A 237 -5.39 13.57 -0.72
N ALA A 238 -5.49 12.26 -0.92
CA ALA A 238 -5.06 11.29 0.08
C ALA A 238 -3.53 11.17 0.09
N ASN A 239 -2.92 11.26 1.27
CA ASN A 239 -1.48 11.03 1.40
C ASN A 239 -1.13 9.60 0.97
N PRO A 240 -0.04 9.38 0.24
CA PRO A 240 0.46 8.04 -0.07
C PRO A 240 0.84 7.28 1.20
N ASP A 241 0.89 5.95 1.12
CA ASP A 241 1.50 5.15 2.18
C ASP A 241 2.99 5.54 2.31
N PRO A 242 3.56 5.62 3.52
CA PRO A 242 4.99 5.92 3.70
C PRO A 242 5.93 4.97 2.96
N GLY A 243 5.44 3.76 2.63
CA GLY A 243 6.14 2.80 1.78
C GLY A 243 5.66 2.78 0.33
N ALA A 244 4.86 3.76 -0.10
CA ALA A 244 4.38 3.82 -1.48
C ALA A 244 5.54 4.02 -2.46
N LEU A 245 5.39 3.38 -3.59
CA LEU A 245 6.34 3.50 -4.68
C LEU A 245 6.16 4.86 -5.37
N MET A 246 7.09 5.78 -5.10
CA MET A 246 7.05 7.12 -5.69
C MET A 246 7.69 7.13 -7.08
N ILE A 247 7.07 7.88 -7.99
CA ILE A 247 7.64 8.22 -9.29
C ILE A 247 7.97 9.71 -9.27
N HIS A 248 9.24 10.02 -9.33
CA HIS A 248 9.72 11.40 -9.32
C HIS A 248 10.10 11.82 -10.73
N SER A 249 9.49 12.90 -11.24
CA SER A 249 9.99 13.56 -12.42
C SER A 249 11.27 14.32 -12.04
N LEU A 250 12.37 13.99 -12.67
CA LEU A 250 13.68 14.61 -12.39
C LEU A 250 13.99 15.81 -13.29
N ASP A 251 13.30 15.95 -14.43
CA ASP A 251 13.53 17.05 -15.36
C ASP A 251 12.22 17.41 -16.07
N ASN A 252 11.87 18.69 -16.05
CA ASN A 252 10.67 19.20 -16.72
C ASN A 252 10.83 19.38 -18.23
N LYS A 253 12.07 19.33 -18.75
CA LYS A 253 12.39 19.53 -20.17
C LYS A 253 12.63 18.24 -20.91
N SER A 254 12.87 17.16 -20.19
CA SER A 254 13.11 15.83 -20.75
C SER A 254 12.39 14.75 -19.95
N PRO A 255 11.89 13.67 -20.58
CA PRO A 255 11.17 12.60 -19.89
C PRO A 255 12.13 11.73 -19.04
N THR A 256 12.56 12.30 -17.92
CA THR A 256 13.48 11.68 -16.97
C THR A 256 12.77 11.40 -15.66
N TYR A 257 12.66 10.13 -15.30
CA TYR A 257 11.87 9.72 -14.12
C TYR A 257 12.68 8.79 -13.23
N PHE A 258 12.59 8.99 -11.93
CA PHE A 258 13.10 8.06 -10.93
C PHE A 258 11.94 7.31 -10.27
N VAL A 259 11.97 5.99 -10.36
CA VAL A 259 11.00 5.07 -9.76
C VAL A 259 11.65 4.41 -8.56
N ASN A 260 11.21 4.79 -7.36
CA ASN A 260 11.74 4.25 -6.11
C ASN A 260 11.12 2.89 -5.77
N GLY A 261 11.61 1.82 -6.40
CA GLY A 261 11.18 0.45 -6.14
C GLY A 261 11.95 -0.29 -5.05
N PHE A 262 12.83 0.36 -4.31
CA PHE A 262 13.63 -0.28 -3.24
C PHE A 262 12.80 -0.88 -2.10
N ALA A 263 11.54 -0.47 -1.95
CA ALA A 263 10.61 -1.05 -0.99
C ALA A 263 9.96 -2.37 -1.46
N ALA A 264 10.05 -2.70 -2.75
CA ALA A 264 9.59 -3.99 -3.27
C ALA A 264 10.52 -5.11 -2.78
N ASN A 265 9.97 -6.02 -1.99
CA ASN A 265 10.77 -7.00 -1.24
C ASN A 265 10.88 -8.36 -1.93
N ASP A 266 10.26 -8.53 -3.08
CA ASP A 266 10.19 -9.80 -3.79
C ASP A 266 10.17 -9.63 -5.33
N PRO A 267 10.55 -10.67 -6.10
CA PRO A 267 10.60 -10.64 -7.56
C PRO A 267 9.26 -10.31 -8.21
N ASN A 268 8.16 -10.85 -7.69
CA ASN A 268 6.83 -10.64 -8.27
C ASN A 268 6.40 -9.18 -8.14
N SER A 269 6.57 -8.60 -6.95
CA SER A 269 6.27 -7.18 -6.73
C SER A 269 7.12 -6.28 -7.63
N THR A 270 8.42 -6.57 -7.75
CA THR A 270 9.35 -5.80 -8.60
C THR A 270 8.92 -5.85 -10.07
N ARG A 271 8.56 -7.04 -10.58
CA ARG A 271 8.09 -7.23 -11.95
C ARG A 271 6.75 -6.50 -12.20
N MET A 272 5.78 -6.64 -11.29
CA MET A 272 4.49 -5.96 -11.40
C MET A 272 4.65 -4.43 -11.47
N ILE A 273 5.57 -3.87 -10.70
CA ILE A 273 5.88 -2.43 -10.75
C ILE A 273 6.41 -2.07 -12.14
N TRP A 274 7.38 -2.84 -12.64
CA TRP A 274 7.96 -2.58 -13.95
C TRP A 274 6.93 -2.66 -15.08
N GLU A 275 6.12 -3.70 -15.10
CA GLU A 275 5.01 -3.87 -16.04
C GLU A 275 4.02 -2.70 -15.96
N HIS A 276 3.71 -2.26 -14.75
CA HIS A 276 2.77 -1.17 -14.52
C HIS A 276 3.29 0.18 -15.04
N ILE A 277 4.53 0.56 -14.73
CA ILE A 277 5.12 1.82 -15.25
C ILE A 277 5.27 1.78 -16.77
N THR A 278 5.53 0.60 -17.35
CA THR A 278 5.58 0.43 -18.81
C THR A 278 4.19 0.61 -19.42
N ALA A 279 3.16 0.03 -18.82
CA ALA A 279 1.77 0.16 -19.28
C ALA A 279 1.23 1.59 -19.17
N LEU A 280 1.73 2.39 -18.21
CA LEU A 280 1.42 3.82 -18.06
C LEU A 280 2.15 4.69 -19.12
N GLY A 281 3.03 4.12 -19.96
CA GLY A 281 3.68 4.85 -21.04
C GLY A 281 4.93 5.62 -20.62
N TYR A 282 5.50 5.35 -19.44
CA TYR A 282 6.81 5.92 -19.10
C TYR A 282 7.90 5.44 -20.07
N PRO A 283 8.99 6.22 -20.28
CA PRO A 283 10.05 5.90 -21.29
C PRO A 283 10.93 4.73 -20.80
N THR A 284 10.40 3.52 -20.90
CA THR A 284 11.03 2.27 -20.45
C THR A 284 11.88 1.60 -21.54
N GLN A 285 12.14 2.25 -22.68
CA GLN A 285 12.93 1.68 -23.79
C GLN A 285 14.43 1.61 -23.49
N ASN A 286 14.95 2.57 -22.70
CA ASN A 286 16.37 2.64 -22.35
C ASN A 286 16.53 2.81 -20.82
N PRO A 287 16.11 1.85 -20.01
CA PRO A 287 16.07 2.04 -18.58
C PRO A 287 17.44 1.94 -17.94
N MET A 288 17.64 2.70 -16.86
CA MET A 288 18.70 2.45 -15.90
C MET A 288 18.09 1.69 -14.71
N VAL A 289 18.64 0.53 -14.40
CA VAL A 289 18.25 -0.22 -13.22
C VAL A 289 19.36 -0.16 -12.18
N ILE A 290 19.01 0.26 -10.95
CA ILE A 290 19.94 0.33 -9.82
C ILE A 290 19.55 -0.75 -8.83
N VAL A 291 20.46 -1.69 -8.57
CA VAL A 291 20.25 -2.79 -7.61
C VAL A 291 21.06 -2.51 -6.36
N ASN A 292 20.39 -2.27 -5.23
CA ASN A 292 21.06 -2.13 -3.93
C ASN A 292 21.12 -3.47 -3.21
N CYS A 293 22.34 -3.99 -3.06
CA CYS A 293 22.66 -5.30 -2.49
C CYS A 293 23.09 -5.18 -1.03
N ARG A 294 22.71 -6.18 -0.20
CA ARG A 294 23.06 -6.22 1.23
C ARG A 294 23.58 -7.60 1.63
N PRO A 295 24.60 -7.69 2.50
CA PRO A 295 25.18 -8.98 2.91
C PRO A 295 24.23 -9.83 3.76
N ASP A 296 23.27 -9.24 4.45
CA ASP A 296 22.25 -9.94 5.24
C ASP A 296 20.98 -10.30 4.43
N ARG A 297 20.97 -10.02 3.11
CA ARG A 297 19.85 -10.25 2.18
C ARG A 297 20.33 -10.77 0.81
N VAL A 298 21.35 -11.63 0.83
CA VAL A 298 21.94 -12.20 -0.40
C VAL A 298 20.90 -12.98 -1.20
N ASP A 299 20.03 -13.73 -0.53
CA ASP A 299 18.95 -14.51 -1.18
C ASP A 299 18.05 -13.61 -2.04
N ARG A 300 17.70 -12.41 -1.55
CA ARG A 300 16.92 -11.44 -2.33
C ARG A 300 17.68 -10.96 -3.56
N THR A 301 18.98 -10.65 -3.41
CA THR A 301 19.83 -10.24 -4.54
C THR A 301 19.90 -11.35 -5.58
N LEU A 302 20.03 -12.61 -5.13
CA LEU A 302 20.05 -13.77 -6.02
C LEU A 302 18.72 -13.94 -6.77
N GLN A 303 17.59 -13.87 -6.07
CA GLN A 303 16.26 -13.95 -6.69
C GLN A 303 16.05 -12.85 -7.75
N LEU A 304 16.42 -11.59 -7.46
CA LEU A 304 16.34 -10.51 -8.44
C LEU A 304 17.23 -10.77 -9.65
N ALA A 305 18.43 -11.29 -9.44
CA ALA A 305 19.38 -11.62 -10.51
C ALA A 305 18.94 -12.83 -11.36
N GLU A 306 18.09 -13.71 -10.85
CA GLU A 306 17.63 -14.92 -11.55
C GLU A 306 16.24 -14.73 -12.18
N GLU A 307 15.33 -14.02 -11.52
CA GLU A 307 13.92 -13.99 -11.89
C GLU A 307 13.45 -12.65 -12.49
N VAL A 308 14.14 -11.54 -12.18
CA VAL A 308 13.71 -10.20 -12.62
C VAL A 308 14.63 -9.66 -13.71
N LEU A 309 15.90 -9.46 -13.41
CA LEU A 309 16.84 -8.78 -14.31
C LEU A 309 17.02 -9.45 -15.67
N PRO A 310 17.02 -10.82 -15.81
CA PRO A 310 17.11 -11.47 -17.11
C PRO A 310 15.89 -11.21 -18.03
N ASN A 311 14.77 -10.82 -17.46
CA ASN A 311 13.52 -10.59 -18.18
C ASN A 311 13.25 -9.09 -18.45
N MET A 312 14.24 -8.23 -18.20
CA MET A 312 14.17 -6.79 -18.47
C MET A 312 15.15 -6.41 -19.58
N ASP A 313 14.70 -5.58 -20.50
CA ASP A 313 15.60 -4.95 -21.47
C ASP A 313 16.29 -3.76 -20.80
N ILE A 314 17.54 -3.96 -20.34
CA ILE A 314 18.27 -3.01 -19.51
C ILE A 314 19.34 -2.31 -20.33
N ASP A 315 19.29 -0.97 -20.43
CA ASP A 315 20.35 -0.17 -21.03
C ASP A 315 21.54 -0.06 -20.07
N ILE A 316 21.30 0.41 -18.85
CA ILE A 316 22.36 0.56 -17.84
C ILE A 316 21.98 -0.20 -16.58
N LEU A 317 22.83 -1.13 -16.16
CA LEU A 317 22.69 -1.83 -14.88
C LEU A 317 23.75 -1.34 -13.90
N VAL A 318 23.30 -0.84 -12.75
CA VAL A 318 24.16 -0.38 -11.65
C VAL A 318 23.99 -1.34 -10.47
N ALA A 319 25.08 -1.92 -10.00
CA ALA A 319 25.08 -2.74 -8.78
C ALA A 319 25.84 -1.99 -7.68
N MET A 320 25.11 -1.66 -6.59
CA MET A 320 25.64 -0.91 -5.45
C MET A 320 25.43 -1.66 -4.13
N GLY A 321 26.02 -1.13 -3.06
CA GLY A 321 25.96 -1.70 -1.73
C GLY A 321 27.08 -2.71 -1.48
N GLN A 322 26.76 -3.85 -0.89
CA GLN A 322 27.73 -4.90 -0.57
C GLN A 322 27.20 -6.26 -1.06
N THR A 323 28.11 -7.19 -1.42
CA THR A 323 27.76 -8.53 -1.91
C THR A 323 26.97 -8.48 -3.23
N VAL A 324 27.51 -7.76 -4.22
CA VAL A 324 26.96 -7.65 -5.58
C VAL A 324 27.30 -8.86 -6.47
N SER A 325 28.09 -9.82 -5.98
CA SER A 325 28.54 -11.00 -6.75
C SER A 325 27.41 -11.74 -7.47
N PRO A 326 26.19 -11.95 -6.90
CA PRO A 326 25.11 -12.64 -7.61
C PRO A 326 24.71 -11.93 -8.92
N VAL A 327 24.72 -10.60 -8.93
CA VAL A 327 24.43 -9.80 -10.14
C VAL A 327 25.59 -9.85 -11.11
N THR A 328 26.83 -9.64 -10.62
CA THR A 328 28.05 -9.65 -11.42
C THR A 328 28.27 -10.98 -12.16
N GLU A 329 28.03 -12.10 -11.47
CA GLU A 329 28.16 -13.44 -12.07
C GLU A 329 27.14 -13.66 -13.20
N ARG A 330 25.91 -13.15 -13.07
CA ARG A 330 24.86 -13.29 -14.09
C ARG A 330 25.16 -12.39 -15.30
N VAL A 331 25.76 -11.21 -15.09
CA VAL A 331 26.27 -10.36 -16.18
C VAL A 331 27.44 -11.04 -16.90
N ASN A 332 28.43 -11.55 -16.16
CA ASN A 332 29.60 -12.23 -16.75
C ASN A 332 29.20 -13.48 -17.52
N SER A 333 28.19 -14.22 -17.05
CA SER A 333 27.66 -15.41 -17.73
C SER A 333 26.65 -15.08 -18.85
N LYS A 334 26.42 -13.79 -19.17
CA LYS A 334 25.47 -13.32 -20.17
C LYS A 334 24.02 -13.72 -19.93
N LYS A 335 23.66 -14.09 -18.69
CA LYS A 335 22.27 -14.30 -18.30
C LYS A 335 21.52 -12.98 -18.13
N ILE A 336 22.24 -11.92 -17.75
CA ILE A 336 21.79 -10.54 -17.80
C ILE A 336 22.70 -9.82 -18.80
N SER A 337 22.11 -9.14 -19.78
CA SER A 337 22.87 -8.55 -20.90
C SER A 337 22.57 -7.06 -21.05
N PRO A 338 22.94 -6.21 -20.07
CA PRO A 338 22.77 -4.76 -20.19
C PRO A 338 23.76 -4.22 -21.25
N GLN A 339 23.40 -3.08 -21.88
CA GLN A 339 24.34 -2.39 -22.78
C GLN A 339 25.57 -1.89 -22.00
N LYS A 340 25.35 -1.48 -20.75
CA LYS A 340 26.40 -1.04 -19.83
C LYS A 340 26.19 -1.59 -18.43
N TYR A 341 27.26 -2.17 -17.85
CA TYR A 341 27.30 -2.59 -16.45
C TYR A 341 28.24 -1.68 -15.64
N ILE A 342 27.75 -1.17 -14.51
CA ILE A 342 28.50 -0.30 -13.60
C ILE A 342 28.48 -0.96 -12.22
N ASN A 343 29.63 -1.51 -11.82
CA ASN A 343 29.80 -2.05 -10.46
C ASN A 343 30.39 -0.94 -9.58
N VAL A 344 29.62 -0.53 -8.58
CA VAL A 344 29.98 0.48 -7.57
C VAL A 344 29.90 -0.10 -6.16
N GLU A 345 30.23 -1.38 -6.01
CA GLU A 345 30.28 -2.06 -4.72
C GLU A 345 31.20 -1.34 -3.73
N GLY A 346 30.69 -1.16 -2.50
CA GLY A 346 31.45 -0.55 -1.41
C GLY A 346 31.60 0.97 -1.49
N LEU A 347 31.14 1.63 -2.55
CA LEU A 347 31.12 3.09 -2.62
C LEU A 347 30.00 3.65 -1.74
N SER A 348 30.21 4.82 -1.17
CA SER A 348 29.18 5.58 -0.46
C SER A 348 28.06 6.01 -1.44
N PRO A 349 26.81 6.21 -0.95
CA PRO A 349 25.72 6.67 -1.81
C PRO A 349 26.03 7.98 -2.57
N HIS A 350 26.80 8.86 -1.98
CA HIS A 350 27.25 10.10 -2.61
C HIS A 350 28.20 9.86 -3.78
N GLU A 351 29.16 8.94 -3.66
CA GLU A 351 30.05 8.53 -4.74
C GLU A 351 29.30 7.78 -5.84
N VAL A 352 28.36 6.90 -5.45
CA VAL A 352 27.45 6.25 -6.40
C VAL A 352 26.70 7.30 -7.21
N TYR A 353 26.04 8.26 -6.54
CA TYR A 353 25.30 9.32 -7.20
C TYR A 353 26.16 10.11 -8.19
N LYS A 354 27.37 10.54 -7.79
CA LYS A 354 28.31 11.23 -8.68
C LYS A 354 28.68 10.41 -9.92
N THR A 355 28.80 9.10 -9.78
CA THR A 355 29.17 8.19 -10.86
C THR A 355 28.04 8.01 -11.88
N ILE A 356 26.76 8.05 -11.44
CA ILE A 356 25.63 7.66 -12.29
C ILE A 356 24.79 8.83 -12.80
N LYS A 357 24.81 10.01 -12.17
CA LYS A 357 23.92 11.13 -12.46
C LYS A 357 23.95 11.61 -13.92
N ASP A 358 25.10 11.57 -14.57
CA ASP A 358 25.25 12.01 -15.96
C ASP A 358 24.52 11.09 -16.97
N TYR A 359 24.10 9.92 -16.54
CA TYR A 359 23.35 8.97 -17.36
C TYR A 359 21.83 9.07 -17.19
N PHE A 360 21.29 9.95 -16.35
CA PHE A 360 19.85 9.98 -16.00
C PHE A 360 18.95 10.47 -17.15
N LYS A 361 19.49 11.26 -18.06
CA LYS A 361 18.70 12.00 -19.04
C LYS A 361 17.89 11.11 -19.99
N ASN A 362 16.62 11.49 -20.24
CA ASN A 362 15.69 10.85 -21.18
C ASN A 362 15.42 9.35 -20.90
N ARG A 363 15.25 8.96 -19.65
CA ARG A 363 14.99 7.56 -19.28
C ARG A 363 14.26 7.39 -17.95
N VAL A 364 13.81 6.19 -17.70
CA VAL A 364 13.42 5.74 -16.37
C VAL A 364 14.65 5.22 -15.62
N ILE A 365 14.84 5.71 -14.40
CA ILE A 365 15.79 5.18 -13.42
C ILE A 365 14.99 4.36 -12.43
N PHE A 366 15.15 3.04 -12.40
CA PHE A 366 14.42 2.13 -11.55
C PHE A 366 15.30 1.58 -10.44
N GLY A 367 15.08 2.02 -9.20
CA GLY A 367 15.77 1.52 -8.02
C GLY A 367 15.08 0.29 -7.46
N ILE A 368 15.82 -0.83 -7.31
CA ILE A 368 15.31 -2.10 -6.80
C ILE A 368 16.25 -2.72 -5.75
N GLY A 369 15.78 -3.74 -5.05
CA GLY A 369 16.55 -4.43 -4.01
C GLY A 369 16.21 -3.93 -2.62
N ASN A 370 17.16 -3.41 -1.90
CA ASN A 370 16.96 -3.02 -0.51
C ASN A 370 16.95 -1.49 -0.35
N ILE A 371 15.99 -0.95 0.41
CA ILE A 371 15.95 0.49 0.72
C ILE A 371 17.06 0.87 1.71
N HIS A 372 17.31 0.03 2.74
CA HIS A 372 18.38 0.26 3.70
C HIS A 372 19.75 -0.18 3.16
N GLY A 373 20.81 0.32 3.77
CA GLY A 373 22.18 0.06 3.31
C GLY A 373 22.60 0.94 2.15
N GLY A 374 22.18 2.20 2.18
CA GLY A 374 22.53 3.26 1.22
C GLY A 374 21.47 3.56 0.17
N GLY A 375 20.39 2.75 0.06
CA GLY A 375 19.31 3.02 -0.88
C GLY A 375 18.51 4.27 -0.51
N ASP A 376 18.16 4.44 0.76
CA ASP A 376 17.48 5.61 1.31
C ASP A 376 18.25 6.91 1.08
N GLU A 377 19.55 6.93 1.40
CA GLU A 377 20.41 8.07 1.16
C GLU A 377 20.57 8.38 -0.34
N LEU A 378 20.70 7.35 -1.19
CA LEU A 378 20.75 7.56 -2.65
C LEU A 378 19.46 8.17 -3.19
N VAL A 379 18.29 7.73 -2.70
CA VAL A 379 16.98 8.30 -3.04
C VAL A 379 16.93 9.79 -2.70
N GLU A 380 17.36 10.16 -1.49
CA GLU A 380 17.41 11.57 -1.07
C GLU A 380 18.32 12.40 -1.98
N LEU A 381 19.50 11.89 -2.32
CA LEU A 381 20.44 12.58 -3.22
C LEU A 381 19.85 12.78 -4.63
N ILE A 382 19.18 11.76 -5.17
CA ILE A 382 18.53 11.85 -6.49
C ILE A 382 17.41 12.89 -6.49
N ILE A 383 16.59 12.92 -5.42
CA ILE A 383 15.44 13.83 -5.36
C ILE A 383 15.86 15.26 -5.05
N HIS A 384 16.90 15.49 -4.24
CA HIS A 384 17.34 16.82 -3.84
C HIS A 384 18.08 17.60 -4.92
N ASP A 385 18.82 16.94 -5.80
CA ASP A 385 19.59 17.63 -6.87
C ASP A 385 18.71 18.11 -8.05
N PHE A 386 17.42 17.68 -8.06
CA PHE A 386 16.44 18.13 -9.02
C PHE A 386 15.35 18.93 -8.27
N PRO A 387 15.39 20.29 -8.32
CA PRO A 387 14.53 21.13 -7.51
C PRO A 387 13.06 20.90 -7.82
N ALA A 388 12.27 20.73 -6.75
CA ALA A 388 10.82 20.62 -6.76
C ALA A 388 10.16 21.96 -7.13
N GLU A 389 10.33 22.46 -8.35
CA GLU A 389 9.52 23.56 -8.89
C GLU A 389 8.06 23.15 -9.16
N LEU A 390 7.76 21.85 -9.12
CA LEU A 390 6.41 21.33 -9.38
C LEU A 390 5.39 21.60 -8.24
N LYS A 391 5.82 21.84 -7.01
CA LYS A 391 4.89 22.14 -5.91
C LYS A 391 4.10 23.42 -6.12
N ASN A 392 4.65 24.38 -6.88
CA ASN A 392 4.01 25.69 -7.08
C ASN A 392 3.10 25.75 -8.32
N LEU A 393 3.26 24.86 -9.31
CA LEU A 393 2.42 24.86 -10.53
C LEU A 393 1.10 24.11 -10.35
N LEU A 394 1.02 23.14 -9.44
CA LEU A 394 -0.23 22.43 -9.12
C LEU A 394 -1.10 23.19 -8.12
N GLN A 395 -0.55 24.16 -7.38
CA GLN A 395 -1.31 25.06 -6.51
C GLN A 395 -1.87 26.29 -7.22
N SER A 396 -1.32 26.67 -8.37
CA SER A 396 -1.89 27.70 -9.25
C SER A 396 -2.67 27.03 -10.37
N GLY A 397 -3.91 26.64 -10.08
CA GLY A 397 -4.83 26.21 -11.12
C GLY A 397 -4.98 27.30 -12.18
N ASN A 398 -4.32 27.14 -13.32
CA ASN A 398 -4.82 27.59 -14.62
C ASN A 398 -3.82 27.25 -15.74
N GLU A 399 -4.40 26.70 -16.82
CA GLU A 399 -3.99 26.78 -18.22
C GLU A 399 -3.03 25.76 -18.81
N SER A 400 -3.62 25.00 -19.74
CA SER A 400 -3.10 24.45 -21.00
C SER A 400 -1.91 23.50 -20.95
N ILE A 401 -2.27 22.24 -21.03
CA ILE A 401 -1.36 21.17 -21.51
C ILE A 401 -1.24 21.34 -23.03
N PRO A 402 -0.02 21.46 -23.60
CA PRO A 402 0.15 21.34 -25.04
C PRO A 402 -0.12 19.90 -25.47
N GLN A 403 -1.07 19.73 -26.37
CA GLN A 403 -1.25 18.50 -27.13
C GLN A 403 0.03 18.25 -27.92
N VAL A 404 0.73 17.15 -27.62
CA VAL A 404 1.74 16.59 -28.52
C VAL A 404 1.08 15.40 -29.22
N ILE A 405 1.04 15.55 -30.54
CA ILE A 405 0.52 14.64 -31.56
C ILE A 405 1.25 13.29 -31.53
#